data_31d7661a66a513407078617cbe3e3c5e
#
_entry.id   31d7661a66a513407078617cbe3e3c5e
#
_cell.length_a   1.000
_cell.length_b   1.000
_cell.length_c   1.000
_cell.angle_alpha   90.00
_cell.angle_beta   90.00
_cell.angle_gamma   90.00
#
_symmetry.space_group_name_H-M   'P 1'
#
loop_
_entity.id
_entity.type
_entity.pdbx_description
1 polymer ?
#
loop_
_entity_poly.entity_id
_entity_poly.type
_entity_poly.pdbx_seq_one_letter_code
_entity_poly.pdbx_strand_id
1 'polypeptide(L)'
;MTNKMDISNYEIKNKGLHLVKATKENFWPLMDLRVTKEQENFVAANSVSLAQAYDTRADGKFVQPFGIFDGETPVGFAMIGHHSYEYEGMPEVDKHSYSLWRFMIDYRYQKRGYGRDAMKLLYDYIITFPDGKEDLWSTSYVEGNDIAAKMYRDLGFEPNGEKDGDEIVLVLKL
;
A
#
# COMPACT_ATOMS: atom_id res chain seq x y z
N MET A 1 -20.99 -18.25 10.00
CA MET A 1 -20.67 -17.44 8.80
C MET A 1 -19.84 -16.26 9.25
N THR A 2 -18.54 -16.28 9.01
CA THR A 2 -17.70 -15.10 9.21
C THR A 2 -18.09 -14.10 8.14
N ASN A 3 -18.73 -12.99 8.53
CA ASN A 3 -18.91 -11.85 7.65
C ASN A 3 -17.50 -11.40 7.23
N LYS A 4 -17.06 -11.80 6.03
CA LYS A 4 -15.88 -11.20 5.43
C LYS A 4 -16.14 -9.69 5.36
N MET A 5 -15.28 -8.93 5.97
CA MET A 5 -15.34 -7.47 5.87
C MET A 5 -15.05 -7.14 4.40
N ASP A 6 -15.97 -6.45 3.75
CA ASP A 6 -15.76 -5.92 2.41
C ASP A 6 -15.19 -4.50 2.58
N ILE A 7 -13.99 -4.25 2.06
CA ILE A 7 -13.33 -2.95 2.15
C ILE A 7 -14.20 -1.83 1.57
N SER A 8 -15.04 -2.12 0.58
CA SER A 8 -15.96 -1.13 -0.01
C SER A 8 -16.92 -0.55 1.04
N ASN A 9 -17.32 -1.36 2.02
CA ASN A 9 -18.25 -1.01 3.09
C ASN A 9 -17.56 -0.67 4.42
N TYR A 10 -16.22 -0.68 4.45
CA TYR A 10 -15.49 -0.34 5.67
C TYR A 10 -15.69 1.13 6.03
N GLU A 11 -16.06 1.38 7.28
CA GLU A 11 -16.21 2.74 7.80
C GLU A 11 -14.91 3.20 8.46
N ILE A 12 -14.35 4.31 7.95
CA ILE A 12 -13.15 4.95 8.51
C ILE A 12 -13.44 5.47 9.92
N LYS A 13 -12.64 5.03 10.87
CA LYS A 13 -12.76 5.38 12.30
C LYS A 13 -12.04 6.67 12.64
N ASN A 14 -10.84 6.86 12.08
CA ASN A 14 -10.03 8.05 12.30
C ASN A 14 -10.43 9.14 11.29
N LYS A 15 -11.38 9.99 11.65
CA LYS A 15 -12.01 10.95 10.73
C LYS A 15 -11.07 12.05 10.20
N GLY A 16 -9.93 12.27 10.87
CA GLY A 16 -8.88 13.20 10.41
C GLY A 16 -7.90 12.58 9.40
N LEU A 17 -7.98 11.26 9.18
CA LEU A 17 -7.05 10.57 8.30
C LEU A 17 -7.34 10.86 6.83
N HIS A 18 -6.29 11.18 6.07
CA HIS A 18 -6.39 11.45 4.64
C HIS A 18 -5.06 11.15 3.93
N LEU A 19 -5.12 10.98 2.63
CA LEU A 19 -3.96 10.80 1.78
C LEU A 19 -3.49 12.13 1.20
N VAL A 20 -2.18 12.34 1.21
CA VAL A 20 -1.53 13.49 0.56
C VAL A 20 -0.48 12.96 -0.40
N LYS A 21 -0.54 13.35 -1.66
CA LYS A 21 0.51 12.98 -2.64
C LYS A 21 1.87 13.46 -2.15
N ALA A 22 2.89 12.59 -2.26
CA ALA A 22 4.25 12.98 -1.93
C ALA A 22 4.77 14.03 -2.92
N THR A 23 5.20 15.17 -2.40
CA THR A 23 5.73 16.32 -3.15
C THR A 23 6.92 16.92 -2.40
N LYS A 24 7.54 17.94 -2.99
CA LYS A 24 8.64 18.67 -2.33
C LYS A 24 8.23 19.34 -1.00
N GLU A 25 6.95 19.60 -0.78
CA GLU A 25 6.45 20.24 0.44
C GLU A 25 6.42 19.28 1.64
N ASN A 26 6.31 17.97 1.39
CA ASN A 26 6.11 16.97 2.46
C ASN A 26 7.09 15.79 2.44
N PHE A 27 7.99 15.69 1.47
CA PHE A 27 8.81 14.48 1.36
C PHE A 27 9.78 14.30 2.54
N TRP A 28 10.31 15.37 3.13
CA TRP A 28 11.21 15.27 4.28
C TRP A 28 10.55 14.60 5.49
N PRO A 29 9.36 15.07 5.96
CA PRO A 29 8.63 14.36 7.01
C PRO A 29 8.29 12.91 6.65
N LEU A 30 7.99 12.60 5.38
CA LEU A 30 7.71 11.23 4.95
C LEU A 30 8.95 10.34 4.97
N MET A 31 10.14 10.88 4.67
CA MET A 31 11.40 10.16 4.77
C MET A 31 11.79 9.82 6.20
N ASP A 32 11.32 10.59 7.18
CA ASP A 32 11.62 10.40 8.59
C ASP A 32 10.74 9.34 9.28
N LEU A 33 9.65 8.91 8.64
CA LEU A 33 8.79 7.85 9.17
C LEU A 33 9.54 6.52 9.23
N ARG A 34 9.33 5.77 10.31
CA ARG A 34 10.01 4.49 10.58
C ARG A 34 9.02 3.44 11.07
N VAL A 35 9.29 2.22 10.76
CA VAL A 35 8.70 1.05 11.43
C VAL A 35 9.57 0.64 12.61
N THR A 36 9.12 -0.34 13.42
CA THR A 36 10.00 -0.92 14.46
C THR A 36 11.16 -1.66 13.81
N LYS A 37 12.23 -1.88 14.57
CA LYS A 37 13.42 -2.60 14.08
C LYS A 37 13.07 -4.01 13.57
N GLU A 38 12.15 -4.67 14.21
CA GLU A 38 11.67 -6.01 13.83
C GLU A 38 10.92 -6.01 12.51
N GLN A 39 10.34 -4.86 12.13
CA GLN A 39 9.57 -4.68 10.91
C GLN A 39 10.41 -4.18 9.72
N GLU A 40 11.66 -3.78 9.93
CA GLU A 40 12.52 -3.24 8.85
C GLU A 40 12.74 -4.22 7.69
N ASN A 41 12.62 -5.52 7.95
CA ASN A 41 12.71 -6.54 6.90
C ASN A 41 11.42 -6.72 6.09
N PHE A 42 10.32 -6.10 6.51
CA PHE A 42 9.00 -6.26 5.85
C PHE A 42 8.66 -5.14 4.88
N VAL A 43 9.34 -4.00 4.97
CA VAL A 43 9.10 -2.85 4.11
C VAL A 43 10.38 -2.05 3.90
N ALA A 44 10.63 -1.62 2.67
CA ALA A 44 11.77 -0.77 2.36
C ALA A 44 11.61 0.61 3.02
N ALA A 45 12.74 1.25 3.33
CA ALA A 45 12.74 2.63 3.81
C ALA A 45 12.05 3.56 2.80
N ASN A 46 11.36 4.59 3.29
CA ASN A 46 10.63 5.52 2.42
C ASN A 46 11.55 6.26 1.45
N SER A 47 12.81 6.49 1.81
CA SER A 47 13.82 7.06 0.91
C SER A 47 14.05 6.18 -0.33
N VAL A 48 14.13 4.86 -0.16
CA VAL A 48 14.25 3.90 -1.27
C VAL A 48 12.97 3.93 -2.11
N SER A 49 11.81 3.93 -1.48
CA SER A 49 10.52 3.95 -2.16
C SER A 49 10.33 5.22 -3.00
N LEU A 50 10.73 6.38 -2.49
CA LEU A 50 10.67 7.65 -3.22
C LEU A 50 11.67 7.71 -4.37
N ALA A 51 12.87 7.11 -4.22
CA ALA A 51 13.83 6.98 -5.31
C ALA A 51 13.28 6.08 -6.43
N GLN A 52 12.66 4.95 -6.09
CA GLN A 52 11.99 4.08 -7.06
C GLN A 52 10.82 4.79 -7.77
N ALA A 53 10.04 5.59 -7.04
CA ALA A 53 8.97 6.37 -7.63
C ALA A 53 9.51 7.41 -8.63
N TYR A 54 10.63 8.05 -8.32
CA TYR A 54 11.30 8.97 -9.24
C TYR A 54 11.74 8.26 -10.53
N ASP A 55 12.43 7.13 -10.40
CA ASP A 55 12.92 6.32 -11.53
C ASP A 55 11.76 5.84 -12.41
N THR A 56 10.71 5.28 -11.82
CA THR A 56 9.52 4.81 -12.54
C THR A 56 8.85 5.94 -13.33
N ARG A 57 8.74 7.13 -12.73
CA ARG A 57 8.15 8.30 -13.41
C ARG A 57 9.04 8.86 -14.52
N ALA A 58 10.35 8.76 -14.38
CA ALA A 58 11.30 9.15 -15.42
C ALA A 58 11.13 8.29 -16.69
N ASP A 59 10.70 7.04 -16.54
CA ASP A 59 10.35 6.14 -17.64
C ASP A 59 8.90 6.36 -18.17
N GLY A 60 8.20 7.38 -17.69
CA GLY A 60 6.83 7.69 -18.10
C GLY A 60 5.78 6.70 -17.58
N LYS A 61 6.11 5.92 -16.56
CA LYS A 61 5.24 4.92 -15.94
C LYS A 61 4.46 5.50 -14.77
N PHE A 62 3.33 4.88 -14.44
CA PHE A 62 2.50 5.30 -13.32
C PHE A 62 3.00 4.74 -12.00
N VAL A 63 3.27 5.62 -11.05
CA VAL A 63 3.43 5.31 -9.63
C VAL A 63 3.00 6.51 -8.81
N GLN A 64 2.27 6.27 -7.74
CA GLN A 64 1.81 7.34 -6.86
C GLN A 64 2.19 7.05 -5.40
N PRO A 65 3.24 7.70 -4.89
CA PRO A 65 3.53 7.71 -3.45
C PRO A 65 2.61 8.69 -2.73
N PHE A 66 2.15 8.27 -1.55
CA PHE A 66 1.31 9.04 -0.63
C PHE A 66 1.91 9.10 0.76
N GLY A 67 1.82 10.26 1.41
CA GLY A 67 1.80 10.35 2.86
C GLY A 67 0.39 10.05 3.37
N ILE A 68 0.32 9.33 4.47
CA ILE A 68 -0.89 9.13 5.26
C ILE A 68 -0.83 10.11 6.42
N PHE A 69 -1.78 11.04 6.50
CA PHE A 69 -1.80 12.12 7.48
C PHE A 69 -3.04 12.01 8.37
N ASP A 70 -2.86 12.30 9.66
CA ASP A 70 -3.97 12.60 10.58
C ASP A 70 -3.89 14.09 10.96
N GLY A 71 -4.82 14.89 10.44
CA GLY A 71 -4.67 16.33 10.44
C GLY A 71 -3.38 16.75 9.70
N GLU A 72 -2.48 17.46 10.37
CA GLU A 72 -1.18 17.89 9.81
C GLU A 72 -0.03 16.91 10.13
N THR A 73 -0.31 15.82 10.85
CA THR A 73 0.71 14.88 11.33
C THR A 73 0.86 13.73 10.32
N PRO A 74 2.04 13.51 9.74
CA PRO A 74 2.30 12.32 8.93
C PRO A 74 2.39 11.09 9.85
N VAL A 75 1.56 10.09 9.58
CA VAL A 75 1.47 8.87 10.39
C VAL A 75 1.87 7.62 9.64
N GLY A 76 1.99 7.70 8.30
CA GLY A 76 2.35 6.55 7.48
C GLY A 76 2.68 6.94 6.04
N PHE A 77 3.00 5.92 5.26
CA PHE A 77 3.36 6.05 3.85
C PHE A 77 2.76 4.88 3.07
N ALA A 78 2.34 5.15 1.84
CA ALA A 78 1.89 4.15 0.89
C ALA A 78 2.36 4.50 -0.52
N MET A 79 2.51 3.48 -1.37
CA MET A 79 2.85 3.69 -2.77
C MET A 79 2.09 2.70 -3.65
N ILE A 80 1.35 3.23 -4.62
CA ILE A 80 0.58 2.47 -5.60
C ILE A 80 1.29 2.54 -6.95
N GLY A 81 1.45 1.38 -7.60
CA GLY A 81 1.91 1.27 -8.98
C GLY A 81 0.80 0.71 -9.89
N HIS A 82 0.94 0.96 -11.19
CA HIS A 82 0.12 0.36 -12.24
C HIS A 82 0.95 0.27 -13.52
N HIS A 83 1.15 -0.95 -14.03
CA HIS A 83 2.05 -1.23 -15.17
C HIS A 83 3.45 -0.60 -15.03
N SER A 84 3.97 -0.53 -13.80
CA SER A 84 5.11 0.30 -13.47
C SER A 84 6.45 -0.37 -13.76
N TYR A 85 6.56 -1.66 -13.46
CA TYR A 85 7.76 -2.45 -13.68
C TYR A 85 7.45 -3.78 -14.35
N GLU A 86 8.37 -4.23 -15.22
CA GLU A 86 8.46 -5.60 -15.66
C GLU A 86 9.83 -6.14 -15.27
N TYR A 87 9.85 -7.27 -14.56
CA TYR A 87 11.07 -7.95 -14.12
C TYR A 87 10.87 -9.47 -14.19
N GLU A 88 11.97 -10.21 -14.28
CA GLU A 88 11.93 -11.66 -14.29
C GLU A 88 11.35 -12.19 -12.98
N GLY A 89 10.32 -13.03 -13.08
CA GLY A 89 9.62 -13.59 -11.92
C GLY A 89 8.52 -12.71 -11.34
N MET A 90 8.19 -11.59 -11.99
CA MET A 90 7.05 -10.76 -11.62
C MET A 90 5.75 -11.55 -11.62
N PRO A 91 4.90 -11.42 -10.59
CA PRO A 91 3.57 -12.03 -10.58
C PRO A 91 2.75 -11.66 -11.81
N GLU A 92 2.08 -12.62 -12.41
CA GLU A 92 1.25 -12.36 -13.59
C GLU A 92 0.12 -11.39 -13.31
N VAL A 93 -0.44 -11.44 -12.08
CA VAL A 93 -1.51 -10.53 -11.67
C VAL A 93 -1.07 -9.07 -11.70
N ASP A 94 0.18 -8.75 -11.43
CA ASP A 94 0.67 -7.38 -11.40
C ASP A 94 0.68 -6.70 -12.78
N LYS A 95 0.59 -7.48 -13.85
CA LYS A 95 0.40 -6.97 -15.21
C LYS A 95 -1.03 -6.50 -15.50
N HIS A 96 -1.98 -6.84 -14.64
CA HIS A 96 -3.42 -6.63 -14.85
C HIS A 96 -4.11 -6.14 -13.56
N SER A 97 -3.39 -5.34 -12.76
CA SER A 97 -3.91 -4.82 -11.50
C SER A 97 -3.24 -3.51 -11.11
N TYR A 98 -3.87 -2.76 -10.22
CA TYR A 98 -3.14 -1.83 -9.39
C TYR A 98 -2.37 -2.62 -8.33
N SER A 99 -1.12 -2.23 -8.05
CA SER A 99 -0.27 -2.90 -7.07
C SER A 99 0.05 -1.99 -5.90
N LEU A 100 -0.16 -2.47 -4.67
CA LEU A 100 0.32 -1.79 -3.47
C LEU A 100 1.78 -2.16 -3.24
N TRP A 101 2.69 -1.29 -3.67
CA TRP A 101 4.13 -1.57 -3.57
C TRP A 101 4.69 -1.36 -2.18
N ARG A 102 4.18 -0.36 -1.47
CA ARG A 102 4.65 0.00 -0.13
C ARG A 102 3.48 0.40 0.72
N PHE A 103 3.53 -0.05 1.95
CA PHE A 103 2.55 0.34 2.96
C PHE A 103 3.18 0.24 4.35
N MET A 104 3.18 1.33 5.09
CA MET A 104 3.64 1.33 6.47
C MET A 104 2.91 2.38 7.29
N ILE A 105 2.74 2.09 8.56
CA ILE A 105 2.37 3.07 9.60
C ILE A 105 3.59 3.23 10.52
N ASP A 106 3.95 4.46 10.80
CA ASP A 106 5.05 4.79 11.68
C ASP A 106 4.84 4.16 13.07
N TYR A 107 5.91 3.62 13.67
CA TYR A 107 5.84 2.85 14.91
C TYR A 107 5.16 3.59 16.06
N ARG A 108 5.25 4.94 16.08
CA ARG A 108 4.62 5.80 17.10
C ARG A 108 3.10 5.82 17.01
N TYR A 109 2.55 5.47 15.85
CA TYR A 109 1.12 5.57 15.52
C TYR A 109 0.45 4.23 15.26
N GLN A 110 1.18 3.12 15.35
CA GLN A 110 0.63 1.78 15.16
C GLN A 110 -0.41 1.43 16.26
N LYS A 111 -1.23 0.41 16.00
CA LYS A 111 -2.29 -0.10 16.90
C LYS A 111 -3.43 0.90 17.19
N ARG A 112 -3.61 1.92 16.35
CA ARG A 112 -4.68 2.94 16.45
C ARG A 112 -5.74 2.81 15.35
N GLY A 113 -5.68 1.76 14.55
CA GLY A 113 -6.60 1.54 13.43
C GLY A 113 -6.21 2.24 12.14
N TYR A 114 -5.16 3.05 12.11
CA TYR A 114 -4.72 3.80 10.93
C TYR A 114 -4.45 2.91 9.71
N GLY A 115 -3.91 1.70 9.90
CA GLY A 115 -3.64 0.80 8.78
C GLY A 115 -4.89 0.44 7.98
N ARG A 116 -5.97 0.04 8.65
CA ARG A 116 -7.24 -0.29 7.97
C ARG A 116 -7.90 0.92 7.35
N ASP A 117 -7.90 2.04 8.07
CA ASP A 117 -8.47 3.30 7.57
C ASP A 117 -7.72 3.78 6.32
N ALA A 118 -6.38 3.71 6.32
CA ALA A 118 -5.55 4.07 5.18
C ALA A 118 -5.79 3.13 3.98
N MET A 119 -5.95 1.84 4.20
CA MET A 119 -6.29 0.89 3.13
C MET A 119 -7.65 1.23 2.49
N LYS A 120 -8.63 1.66 3.28
CA LYS A 120 -9.91 2.14 2.73
C LYS A 120 -9.74 3.39 1.86
N LEU A 121 -8.93 4.35 2.32
CA LEU A 121 -8.63 5.55 1.54
C LEU A 121 -7.89 5.22 0.23
N LEU A 122 -6.97 4.25 0.25
CA LEU A 122 -6.28 3.77 -0.95
C LEU A 122 -7.26 3.07 -1.91
N TYR A 123 -8.16 2.24 -1.38
CA TYR A 123 -9.22 1.62 -2.16
C TYR A 123 -10.09 2.68 -2.86
N ASP A 124 -10.56 3.69 -2.12
CA ASP A 124 -11.36 4.78 -2.68
C ASP A 124 -10.62 5.57 -3.76
N TYR A 125 -9.30 5.71 -3.63
CA TYR A 125 -8.47 6.31 -4.67
C TYR A 125 -8.35 5.39 -5.90
N ILE A 126 -8.07 4.10 -5.70
CA ILE A 126 -7.84 3.14 -6.80
C ILE A 126 -9.10 2.97 -7.66
N ILE A 127 -10.29 2.92 -7.06
CA ILE A 127 -11.55 2.80 -7.81
C ILE A 127 -11.90 4.03 -8.65
N THR A 128 -11.14 5.14 -8.53
CA THR A 128 -11.22 6.24 -9.49
C THR A 128 -10.47 5.95 -10.80
N PHE A 129 -9.72 4.85 -10.84
CA PHE A 129 -8.94 4.40 -11.99
C PHE A 129 -8.00 5.48 -12.55
N PRO A 130 -7.07 6.00 -11.74
CA PRO A 130 -6.26 7.17 -12.09
C PRO A 130 -5.31 6.95 -13.27
N ASP A 131 -5.06 5.71 -13.66
CA ASP A 131 -4.20 5.32 -14.80
C ASP A 131 -4.83 4.22 -15.68
N GLY A 132 -6.14 4.17 -15.73
CA GLY A 132 -6.88 3.19 -16.51
C GLY A 132 -7.61 2.16 -15.65
N LYS A 133 -8.63 1.53 -16.25
CA LYS A 133 -9.51 0.60 -15.54
C LYS A 133 -8.84 -0.76 -15.37
N GLU A 134 -8.89 -1.28 -14.16
CA GLU A 134 -8.54 -2.65 -13.81
C GLU A 134 -9.64 -3.28 -12.93
N ASP A 135 -9.65 -4.61 -12.89
CA ASP A 135 -10.61 -5.36 -12.08
C ASP A 135 -10.00 -5.85 -10.75
N LEU A 136 -8.68 -5.67 -10.57
CA LEU A 136 -7.94 -6.20 -9.44
C LEU A 136 -7.02 -5.16 -8.79
N TRP A 137 -6.90 -5.29 -7.49
CA TRP A 137 -5.85 -4.66 -6.68
C TRP A 137 -4.99 -5.76 -6.05
N SER A 138 -3.69 -5.76 -6.33
CA SER A 138 -2.73 -6.72 -5.79
C SER A 138 -1.89 -6.11 -4.66
N THR A 139 -1.40 -6.96 -3.80
CA THR A 139 -0.37 -6.67 -2.81
C THR A 139 0.39 -7.95 -2.48
N SER A 140 1.52 -7.82 -1.81
CA SER A 140 2.26 -8.96 -1.30
C SER A 140 2.71 -8.70 0.14
N TYR A 141 3.08 -9.76 0.84
CA TYR A 141 3.66 -9.66 2.18
C TYR A 141 4.71 -10.75 2.38
N VAL A 142 5.75 -10.40 3.13
CA VAL A 142 6.80 -11.34 3.54
C VAL A 142 6.22 -12.35 4.53
N GLU A 143 6.49 -13.63 4.33
CA GLU A 143 6.08 -14.69 5.24
C GLU A 143 6.61 -14.40 6.67
N GLY A 144 5.72 -14.49 7.67
CA GLY A 144 6.01 -14.05 9.03
C GLY A 144 5.52 -12.64 9.39
N ASN A 145 5.10 -11.83 8.40
CA ASN A 145 4.41 -10.57 8.66
C ASN A 145 2.91 -10.81 8.90
N ASP A 146 2.60 -11.44 10.04
CA ASP A 146 1.23 -11.86 10.37
C ASP A 146 0.27 -10.69 10.56
N ILE A 147 0.79 -9.53 10.97
CA ILE A 147 -0.01 -8.31 11.15
C ILE A 147 -0.55 -7.83 9.79
N ALA A 148 0.32 -7.72 8.77
CA ALA A 148 -0.09 -7.34 7.43
C ALA A 148 -1.00 -8.40 6.79
N ALA A 149 -0.62 -9.68 6.90
CA ALA A 149 -1.40 -10.80 6.39
C ALA A 149 -2.83 -10.79 6.93
N LYS A 150 -2.98 -10.61 8.26
CA LYS A 150 -4.29 -10.54 8.90
C LYS A 150 -5.08 -9.32 8.43
N MET A 151 -4.46 -8.15 8.39
CA MET A 151 -5.12 -6.92 7.96
C MET A 151 -5.65 -7.04 6.53
N TYR A 152 -4.85 -7.52 5.59
CA TYR A 152 -5.27 -7.68 4.20
C TYR A 152 -6.43 -8.68 4.07
N ARG A 153 -6.35 -9.83 4.75
CA ARG A 153 -7.44 -10.82 4.73
C ARG A 153 -8.72 -10.30 5.36
N ASP A 154 -8.62 -9.56 6.47
CA ASP A 154 -9.77 -8.92 7.12
C ASP A 154 -10.46 -7.91 6.18
N LEU A 155 -9.71 -7.29 5.25
CA LEU A 155 -10.22 -6.35 4.25
C LEU A 155 -10.68 -7.01 2.94
N GLY A 156 -10.64 -8.33 2.87
CA GLY A 156 -11.16 -9.09 1.73
C GLY A 156 -10.14 -9.55 0.71
N PHE A 157 -8.85 -9.25 0.91
CA PHE A 157 -7.80 -9.80 0.04
C PHE A 157 -7.66 -11.32 0.22
N GLU A 158 -7.43 -12.02 -0.87
CA GLU A 158 -7.24 -13.47 -0.89
C GLU A 158 -5.94 -13.85 -1.61
N PRO A 159 -5.23 -14.90 -1.14
CA PRO A 159 -4.09 -15.45 -1.88
C PRO A 159 -4.55 -15.94 -3.27
N ASN A 160 -3.78 -15.61 -4.30
CA ASN A 160 -4.04 -16.12 -5.66
C ASN A 160 -3.15 -17.29 -6.06
N GLY A 161 -2.25 -17.74 -5.17
CA GLY A 161 -1.31 -18.84 -5.41
C GLY A 161 0.03 -18.40 -6.01
N GLU A 162 0.18 -17.14 -6.40
CA GLU A 162 1.44 -16.60 -6.89
C GLU A 162 2.36 -16.15 -5.75
N LYS A 163 3.64 -16.00 -6.07
CA LYS A 163 4.66 -15.40 -5.21
C LYS A 163 5.42 -14.33 -5.97
N ASP A 164 5.85 -13.30 -5.24
CA ASP A 164 6.84 -12.33 -5.68
C ASP A 164 8.12 -12.55 -4.88
N GLY A 165 9.08 -13.28 -5.47
CA GLY A 165 10.20 -13.81 -4.70
C GLY A 165 9.72 -14.69 -3.55
N ASP A 166 10.01 -14.28 -2.32
CA ASP A 166 9.57 -14.97 -1.09
C ASP A 166 8.22 -14.46 -0.54
N GLU A 167 7.65 -13.43 -1.16
CA GLU A 167 6.41 -12.83 -0.70
C GLU A 167 5.18 -13.57 -1.23
N ILE A 168 4.15 -13.64 -0.39
CA ILE A 168 2.84 -14.22 -0.75
C ILE A 168 1.99 -13.12 -1.39
N VAL A 169 1.51 -13.37 -2.60
CA VAL A 169 0.67 -12.44 -3.36
C VAL A 169 -0.79 -12.58 -2.95
N LEU A 170 -1.43 -11.46 -2.71
CA LEU A 170 -2.85 -11.33 -2.41
C LEU A 170 -3.54 -10.44 -3.44
N VAL A 171 -4.80 -10.72 -3.71
CA VAL A 171 -5.63 -9.96 -4.64
C VAL A 171 -6.97 -9.58 -4.02
N LEU A 172 -7.50 -8.45 -4.44
CA LEU A 172 -8.84 -7.95 -4.14
C LEU A 172 -9.52 -7.56 -5.45
N LYS A 173 -10.78 -7.91 -5.63
CA LYS A 173 -11.60 -7.37 -6.74
C LYS A 173 -12.00 -5.94 -6.45
N LEU A 174 -11.88 -5.09 -7.47
CA LEU A 174 -12.30 -3.68 -7.45
C LEU A 174 -13.75 -3.51 -7.85
#